data_0c9c0a3ab34d3fa7f45be27e3c21c3fe
#
_entry.id   0c9c0a3ab34d3fa7f45be27e3c21c3fe
#
_cell.length_a   1.000
_cell.length_b   1.000
_cell.length_c   1.000
_cell.angle_alpha   90.00
_cell.angle_beta   90.00
_cell.angle_gamma   90.00
#
_symmetry.space_group_name_H-M   'P 1'
#
loop_
_entity.id
_entity.type
_entity.pdbx_description
1 polymer ?
#
loop_
_entity_poly.entity_id
_entity_poly.type
_entity_poly.pdbx_seq_one_letter_code
_entity_poly.pdbx_strand_id
1 'polypeptide(L)'
;TLQLICPFAAGGDSDANARWAAQYLTQEMGMDVVVVNTDGNGGAVGARAAKDSPNDGSVALISSSAFITNELSGAIDFGLDEFEFSCICAENPGNIVCVNKDLGVNTFQELIDYSKANPGKLKMAYNSGATTHAIALQIIDAGVDATLVDAGGSSDRIAALLGGHVDIIINSFGSVKDYLQSGDFVGLGLTGDRDAENIPDYKSLKEQGFDVAFPTYFFIAFPKGTDPELPKKVSRAMKNIIENNQEYAAAIKDAYMQSPTYYDGEKGKQKLLESREEIIKYTSAFQSK
;
A
#
# COMPACT_ATOMS: atom_id res chain seq x y z
N THR A 1 17.98 -13.68 -15.50
CA THR A 1 16.82 -12.77 -15.35
C THR A 1 16.14 -13.05 -14.04
N LEU A 2 15.84 -12.02 -13.25
CA LEU A 2 15.01 -12.10 -12.06
C LEU A 2 13.61 -11.55 -12.38
N GLN A 3 12.57 -12.32 -12.12
CA GLN A 3 11.18 -11.86 -12.22
C GLN A 3 10.68 -11.37 -10.86
N LEU A 4 10.20 -10.14 -10.80
CA LEU A 4 9.51 -9.58 -9.64
C LEU A 4 8.00 -9.72 -9.88
N ILE A 5 7.35 -10.65 -9.19
CA ILE A 5 5.90 -10.76 -9.20
C ILE A 5 5.33 -9.61 -8.36
N CYS A 6 4.62 -8.69 -9.02
CA CYS A 6 3.84 -7.63 -8.38
C CYS A 6 2.38 -8.09 -8.30
N PRO A 7 1.81 -8.26 -7.10
CA PRO A 7 0.49 -8.86 -6.93
C PRO A 7 -0.68 -7.90 -7.18
N PHE A 8 -0.44 -6.83 -7.94
CA PHE A 8 -1.43 -5.79 -8.23
C PHE A 8 -1.42 -5.41 -9.71
N ALA A 9 -2.52 -4.82 -10.16
CA ALA A 9 -2.66 -4.31 -11.53
C ALA A 9 -1.63 -3.22 -11.83
N ALA A 10 -1.27 -3.10 -13.11
CA ALA A 10 -0.39 -2.05 -13.59
C ALA A 10 -0.98 -0.66 -13.36
N GLY A 11 -0.11 0.33 -13.09
CA GLY A 11 -0.46 1.74 -12.97
C GLY A 11 -0.77 2.24 -11.56
N GLY A 12 -0.76 1.35 -10.55
CA GLY A 12 -0.83 1.75 -9.14
C GLY A 12 0.54 2.01 -8.52
N ASP A 13 0.54 2.40 -7.24
CA ASP A 13 1.78 2.66 -6.48
C ASP A 13 2.65 1.40 -6.30
N SER A 14 2.05 0.24 -6.13
CA SER A 14 2.77 -1.04 -6.03
C SER A 14 3.49 -1.38 -7.35
N ASP A 15 2.84 -1.18 -8.49
CA ASP A 15 3.44 -1.38 -9.81
C ASP A 15 4.57 -0.36 -10.07
N ALA A 16 4.36 0.89 -9.70
CA ALA A 16 5.38 1.93 -9.83
C ALA A 16 6.63 1.58 -9.01
N ASN A 17 6.48 1.21 -7.74
CA ASN A 17 7.60 0.79 -6.88
C ASN A 17 8.29 -0.47 -7.41
N ALA A 18 7.53 -1.44 -7.95
CA ALA A 18 8.09 -2.63 -8.58
C ALA A 18 8.93 -2.28 -9.82
N ARG A 19 8.47 -1.35 -10.66
CA ARG A 19 9.20 -0.92 -11.86
C ARG A 19 10.46 -0.14 -11.52
N TRP A 20 10.42 0.74 -10.52
CA TRP A 20 11.64 1.41 -10.04
C TRP A 20 12.64 0.41 -9.47
N ALA A 21 12.18 -0.51 -8.62
CA ALA A 21 13.06 -1.56 -8.11
C ALA A 21 13.68 -2.37 -9.26
N ALA A 22 12.90 -2.81 -10.24
CA ALA A 22 13.39 -3.58 -11.38
C ALA A 22 14.40 -2.79 -12.23
N GLN A 23 14.08 -1.53 -12.55
CA GLN A 23 14.95 -0.66 -13.36
C GLN A 23 16.32 -0.47 -12.71
N TYR A 24 16.33 -0.05 -11.45
CA TYR A 24 17.59 0.27 -10.77
C TYR A 24 18.35 -0.96 -10.30
N LEU A 25 17.67 -2.08 -9.96
CA LEU A 25 18.35 -3.37 -9.73
C LEU A 25 19.01 -3.91 -10.98
N THR A 26 18.38 -3.73 -12.16
CA THR A 26 18.99 -4.10 -13.44
C THR A 26 20.33 -3.40 -13.64
N GLN A 27 20.36 -2.09 -13.37
CA GLN A 27 21.58 -1.29 -13.50
C GLN A 27 22.63 -1.68 -12.44
N GLU A 28 22.22 -1.81 -11.19
CA GLU A 28 23.11 -2.07 -10.05
C GLU A 28 23.70 -3.48 -10.08
N MET A 29 22.90 -4.49 -10.47
CA MET A 29 23.30 -5.89 -10.44
C MET A 29 23.86 -6.39 -11.77
N GLY A 30 23.71 -5.63 -12.87
CA GLY A 30 24.14 -6.03 -14.21
C GLY A 30 23.41 -7.27 -14.74
N MET A 31 22.16 -7.47 -14.34
CA MET A 31 21.30 -8.57 -14.78
C MET A 31 19.87 -8.08 -15.00
N ASP A 32 19.18 -8.71 -15.95
CA ASP A 32 17.80 -8.33 -16.24
C ASP A 32 16.88 -8.59 -15.02
N VAL A 33 16.16 -7.57 -14.60
CA VAL A 33 15.08 -7.65 -13.61
C VAL A 33 13.79 -7.14 -14.26
N VAL A 34 12.74 -7.95 -14.25
CA VAL A 34 11.49 -7.65 -14.93
C VAL A 34 10.30 -7.77 -13.99
N VAL A 35 9.30 -6.92 -14.18
CA VAL A 35 8.06 -6.96 -13.40
C VAL A 35 7.02 -7.80 -14.10
N VAL A 36 6.37 -8.69 -13.36
CA VAL A 36 5.21 -9.49 -13.79
C VAL A 36 4.03 -9.16 -12.89
N ASN A 37 3.05 -8.42 -13.42
CA ASN A 37 1.83 -8.13 -12.68
C ASN A 37 0.93 -9.38 -12.62
N THR A 38 0.58 -9.82 -11.42
CA THR A 38 -0.28 -10.99 -11.16
C THR A 38 -1.36 -10.57 -10.17
N ASP A 39 -2.33 -9.81 -10.68
CA ASP A 39 -3.39 -9.20 -9.88
C ASP A 39 -4.49 -10.21 -9.50
N GLY A 40 -5.18 -9.91 -8.43
CA GLY A 40 -6.38 -10.61 -7.98
C GLY A 40 -6.48 -10.76 -6.46
N ASN A 41 -7.71 -10.66 -5.97
CA ASN A 41 -8.07 -10.83 -4.56
C ASN A 41 -7.16 -10.03 -3.61
N GLY A 42 -7.04 -8.71 -3.85
CA GLY A 42 -6.24 -7.80 -3.01
C GLY A 42 -4.74 -8.11 -2.93
N GLY A 43 -4.20 -8.90 -3.88
CA GLY A 43 -2.80 -9.32 -3.92
C GLY A 43 -2.58 -10.80 -3.58
N ALA A 44 -3.59 -11.53 -3.12
CA ALA A 44 -3.47 -12.92 -2.71
C ALA A 44 -3.04 -13.85 -3.85
N VAL A 45 -3.52 -13.60 -5.09
CA VAL A 45 -3.19 -14.41 -6.26
C VAL A 45 -1.70 -14.33 -6.59
N GLY A 46 -1.14 -13.14 -6.65
CA GLY A 46 0.28 -12.93 -6.92
C GLY A 46 1.18 -13.40 -5.79
N ALA A 47 0.77 -13.20 -4.52
CA ALA A 47 1.52 -13.72 -3.38
C ALA A 47 1.63 -15.25 -3.40
N ARG A 48 0.53 -15.95 -3.73
CA ARG A 48 0.52 -17.41 -3.89
C ARG A 48 1.37 -17.85 -5.09
N ALA A 49 1.24 -17.17 -6.22
CA ALA A 49 2.06 -17.46 -7.40
C ALA A 49 3.56 -17.35 -7.09
N ALA A 50 3.97 -16.31 -6.35
CA ALA A 50 5.36 -16.16 -5.93
C ALA A 50 5.78 -17.29 -4.96
N LYS A 51 4.97 -17.60 -3.95
CA LYS A 51 5.26 -18.68 -2.99
C LYS A 51 5.47 -20.03 -3.67
N ASP A 52 4.65 -20.33 -4.66
CA ASP A 52 4.66 -21.62 -5.38
C ASP A 52 5.68 -21.66 -6.54
N SER A 53 6.43 -20.58 -6.75
CA SER A 53 7.50 -20.50 -7.76
C SER A 53 8.75 -21.29 -7.33
N PRO A 54 9.62 -21.68 -8.27
CA PRO A 54 10.90 -22.31 -7.95
C PRO A 54 11.74 -21.45 -7.00
N ASN A 55 12.46 -22.10 -6.09
CA ASN A 55 13.38 -21.43 -5.15
C ASN A 55 14.82 -21.33 -5.71
N ASP A 56 14.98 -21.35 -7.01
CA ASP A 56 16.27 -21.25 -7.71
C ASP A 56 16.78 -19.80 -7.87
N GLY A 57 16.02 -18.84 -7.35
CA GLY A 57 16.34 -17.41 -7.41
C GLY A 57 15.91 -16.69 -8.68
N SER A 58 15.17 -17.35 -9.56
CA SER A 58 14.64 -16.72 -10.79
C SER A 58 13.39 -15.86 -10.54
N VAL A 59 12.71 -16.04 -9.40
CA VAL A 59 11.47 -15.34 -9.03
C VAL A 59 11.56 -14.77 -7.63
N ALA A 60 11.05 -13.56 -7.45
CA ALA A 60 10.79 -12.95 -6.14
C ALA A 60 9.42 -12.26 -6.14
N LEU A 61 8.83 -12.17 -4.97
CA LEU A 61 7.66 -11.34 -4.69
C LEU A 61 8.11 -9.90 -4.41
N ILE A 62 7.51 -8.92 -5.07
CA ILE A 62 7.52 -7.53 -4.62
C ILE A 62 6.11 -7.14 -4.24
N SER A 63 5.84 -7.01 -2.95
CA SER A 63 4.50 -6.77 -2.42
C SER A 63 4.51 -5.62 -1.41
N SER A 64 3.37 -5.37 -0.83
CA SER A 64 3.20 -4.32 0.18
C SER A 64 2.64 -4.87 1.49
N SER A 65 2.41 -3.97 2.47
CA SER A 65 1.73 -4.31 3.73
C SER A 65 0.36 -4.98 3.52
N ALA A 66 -0.20 -4.95 2.31
CA ALA A 66 -1.40 -5.70 1.94
C ALA A 66 -1.23 -7.22 2.16
N PHE A 67 0.00 -7.74 2.11
CA PHE A 67 0.28 -9.15 2.43
C PHE A 67 -0.26 -9.54 3.82
N ILE A 68 -0.08 -8.66 4.80
CA ILE A 68 -0.58 -8.86 6.17
C ILE A 68 -2.12 -8.86 6.20
N THR A 69 -2.75 -7.96 5.46
CA THR A 69 -4.21 -7.93 5.35
C THR A 69 -4.76 -9.19 4.67
N ASN A 70 -4.06 -9.69 3.65
CA ASN A 70 -4.40 -10.97 2.98
C ASN A 70 -4.33 -12.16 3.94
N GLU A 71 -3.31 -12.21 4.80
CA GLU A 71 -3.17 -13.26 5.84
C GLU A 71 -4.33 -13.19 6.82
N LEU A 72 -4.60 -12.02 7.41
CA LEU A 72 -5.64 -11.85 8.43
C LEU A 72 -7.06 -12.03 7.87
N SER A 73 -7.29 -11.69 6.60
CA SER A 73 -8.58 -11.92 5.94
C SER A 73 -8.82 -13.38 5.53
N GLY A 74 -7.78 -14.22 5.59
CA GLY A 74 -7.85 -15.61 5.11
C GLY A 74 -7.82 -15.74 3.58
N ALA A 75 -7.48 -14.66 2.86
CA ALA A 75 -7.28 -14.71 1.42
C ALA A 75 -6.06 -15.56 1.03
N ILE A 76 -5.05 -15.60 1.92
CA ILE A 76 -3.94 -16.54 1.89
C ILE A 76 -3.90 -17.32 3.22
N ASP A 77 -3.42 -18.56 3.14
CA ASP A 77 -3.29 -19.51 4.25
C ASP A 77 -1.84 -19.72 4.70
N PHE A 78 -0.98 -18.73 4.40
CA PHE A 78 0.45 -18.73 4.70
C PHE A 78 0.91 -17.32 5.08
N GLY A 79 2.01 -17.23 5.82
CA GLY A 79 2.61 -15.99 6.29
C GLY A 79 3.98 -15.70 5.66
N LEU A 80 4.65 -14.68 6.19
CA LEU A 80 5.99 -14.26 5.77
C LEU A 80 7.07 -15.32 6.03
N ASP A 81 6.80 -16.37 6.79
CA ASP A 81 7.69 -17.51 7.05
C ASP A 81 7.80 -18.48 5.88
N GLU A 82 6.93 -18.36 4.89
CA GLU A 82 7.04 -19.06 3.60
C GLU A 82 7.94 -18.34 2.58
N PHE A 83 8.65 -17.29 3.02
CA PHE A 83 9.57 -16.53 2.19
C PHE A 83 10.91 -16.28 2.88
N GLU A 84 11.97 -16.23 2.07
CA GLU A 84 13.27 -15.65 2.44
C GLU A 84 13.19 -14.13 2.20
N PHE A 85 13.03 -13.36 3.28
CA PHE A 85 12.80 -11.92 3.22
C PHE A 85 14.09 -11.18 2.87
N SER A 86 14.04 -10.32 1.84
CA SER A 86 15.19 -9.55 1.38
C SER A 86 15.28 -8.19 2.08
N CYS A 87 14.32 -7.31 1.85
CA CYS A 87 14.30 -5.96 2.42
C CYS A 87 12.91 -5.31 2.27
N ILE A 88 12.65 -4.28 3.07
CA ILE A 88 11.73 -3.23 2.69
C ILE A 88 12.51 -2.25 1.82
N CYS A 89 11.98 -1.95 0.64
CA CYS A 89 12.63 -1.15 -0.39
C CYS A 89 11.94 0.20 -0.65
N ALA A 90 10.76 0.42 -0.09
CA ALA A 90 10.05 1.69 -0.15
C ALA A 90 8.97 1.78 0.94
N GLU A 91 8.54 2.99 1.23
CA GLU A 91 7.40 3.31 2.08
C GLU A 91 6.55 4.37 1.39
N ASN A 92 5.24 4.17 1.36
CA ASN A 92 4.31 5.19 0.91
C ASN A 92 4.12 6.20 2.04
N PRO A 93 4.15 7.52 1.79
CA PRO A 93 3.95 8.56 2.84
C PRO A 93 2.56 8.51 3.49
N GLY A 94 1.71 7.63 3.01
CA GLY A 94 0.36 7.36 3.48
C GLY A 94 -0.65 7.42 2.34
N ASN A 95 -1.75 6.71 2.54
CA ASN A 95 -2.92 6.94 1.75
C ASN A 95 -3.59 8.22 2.25
N ILE A 96 -4.31 8.91 1.36
CA ILE A 96 -5.15 10.03 1.72
C ILE A 96 -6.62 9.61 1.66
N VAL A 97 -7.39 10.02 2.67
CA VAL A 97 -8.84 9.86 2.67
C VAL A 97 -9.42 11.02 1.87
N CYS A 98 -10.10 10.71 0.77
CA CYS A 98 -10.71 11.70 -0.10
C CYS A 98 -12.23 11.54 -0.14
N VAL A 99 -12.91 12.67 -0.25
CA VAL A 99 -14.34 12.74 -0.52
C VAL A 99 -14.60 13.56 -1.78
N ASN A 100 -15.77 13.37 -2.40
CA ASN A 100 -16.23 14.24 -3.48
C ASN A 100 -16.50 15.65 -2.93
N LYS A 101 -16.10 16.69 -3.66
CA LYS A 101 -16.32 18.10 -3.29
C LYS A 101 -17.80 18.43 -2.98
N ASP A 102 -18.70 17.75 -3.70
CA ASP A 102 -20.15 18.00 -3.57
C ASP A 102 -20.74 17.50 -2.23
N LEU A 103 -19.97 16.70 -1.47
CA LEU A 103 -20.36 16.29 -0.13
C LEU A 103 -20.37 17.45 0.88
N GLY A 104 -19.61 18.52 0.60
CA GLY A 104 -19.55 19.70 1.45
C GLY A 104 -18.80 19.50 2.77
N VAL A 105 -17.92 18.48 2.82
CA VAL A 105 -17.10 18.10 3.99
C VAL A 105 -15.65 18.45 3.69
N ASN A 106 -14.96 19.12 4.60
CA ASN A 106 -13.58 19.61 4.42
C ASN A 106 -12.59 19.09 5.46
N THR A 107 -13.08 18.47 6.53
CA THR A 107 -12.25 17.89 7.58
C THR A 107 -12.73 16.49 7.94
N PHE A 108 -11.84 15.68 8.53
CA PHE A 108 -12.22 14.34 8.96
C PHE A 108 -13.28 14.36 10.09
N GLN A 109 -13.22 15.36 10.96
CA GLN A 109 -14.27 15.55 11.99
C GLN A 109 -15.62 15.86 11.35
N GLU A 110 -15.66 16.74 10.34
CA GLU A 110 -16.90 17.03 9.61
C GLU A 110 -17.46 15.79 8.89
N LEU A 111 -16.59 14.89 8.40
CA LEU A 111 -17.02 13.62 7.84
C LEU A 111 -17.72 12.74 8.88
N ILE A 112 -17.15 12.64 10.09
CA ILE A 112 -17.76 11.91 11.21
C ILE A 112 -19.12 12.51 11.54
N ASP A 113 -19.20 13.83 11.69
CA ASP A 113 -20.43 14.52 12.07
C ASP A 113 -21.51 14.38 10.98
N TYR A 114 -21.11 14.53 9.71
CA TYR A 114 -21.99 14.32 8.56
C TYR A 114 -22.54 12.88 8.53
N SER A 115 -21.68 11.89 8.73
CA SER A 115 -22.08 10.48 8.69
C SER A 115 -23.10 10.15 9.80
N LYS A 116 -22.91 10.68 11.00
CA LYS A 116 -23.83 10.52 12.13
C LYS A 116 -25.17 11.22 11.91
N ALA A 117 -25.16 12.38 11.25
CA ALA A 117 -26.38 13.11 10.89
C ALA A 117 -27.13 12.45 9.71
N ASN A 118 -26.48 11.60 8.94
CA ASN A 118 -27.02 10.92 7.77
C ASN A 118 -26.72 9.42 7.81
N PRO A 119 -27.22 8.67 8.81
CA PRO A 119 -26.86 7.27 9.01
C PRO A 119 -27.19 6.41 7.80
N GLY A 120 -26.24 5.53 7.43
CA GLY A 120 -26.39 4.58 6.31
C GLY A 120 -26.36 5.19 4.91
N LYS A 121 -26.08 6.49 4.76
CA LYS A 121 -26.06 7.13 3.44
C LYS A 121 -24.71 7.05 2.75
N LEU A 122 -23.62 7.12 3.50
CA LEU A 122 -22.27 7.16 2.91
C LEU A 122 -21.79 5.78 2.46
N LYS A 123 -21.08 5.77 1.36
CA LYS A 123 -20.38 4.61 0.81
C LYS A 123 -18.88 4.90 0.77
N MET A 124 -18.08 4.00 1.32
CA MET A 124 -16.63 4.09 1.30
C MET A 124 -16.03 2.95 0.47
N ALA A 125 -15.30 3.31 -0.58
CA ALA A 125 -14.64 2.34 -1.44
C ALA A 125 -13.32 1.86 -0.85
N TYR A 126 -13.09 0.56 -0.94
CA TYR A 126 -11.86 -0.12 -0.55
C TYR A 126 -11.53 -1.24 -1.54
N ASN A 127 -10.42 -1.91 -1.36
CA ASN A 127 -10.07 -3.15 -2.06
C ASN A 127 -9.93 -4.26 -1.01
N SER A 128 -10.75 -5.30 -1.13
CA SER A 128 -10.76 -6.41 -0.19
C SER A 128 -9.38 -7.09 -0.13
N GLY A 129 -8.89 -7.34 1.08
CA GLY A 129 -7.58 -7.93 1.31
C GLY A 129 -6.38 -6.98 1.14
N ALA A 130 -6.56 -5.78 0.58
CA ALA A 130 -5.48 -4.78 0.44
C ALA A 130 -5.34 -3.88 1.68
N THR A 131 -4.32 -3.01 1.70
CA THR A 131 -4.10 -2.02 2.79
C THR A 131 -5.31 -1.13 3.03
N THR A 132 -6.03 -0.78 1.98
CA THR A 132 -7.24 0.05 2.07
C THR A 132 -8.38 -0.64 2.83
N HIS A 133 -8.40 -1.97 2.92
CA HIS A 133 -9.35 -2.69 3.76
C HIS A 133 -9.09 -2.43 5.25
N ALA A 134 -7.83 -2.53 5.68
CA ALA A 134 -7.44 -2.23 7.06
C ALA A 134 -7.75 -0.78 7.44
N ILE A 135 -7.41 0.16 6.57
CA ILE A 135 -7.67 1.60 6.79
C ILE A 135 -9.18 1.88 6.84
N ALA A 136 -9.97 1.26 5.96
CA ALA A 136 -11.43 1.43 5.97
C ALA A 136 -12.04 0.98 7.31
N LEU A 137 -11.59 -0.14 7.87
CA LEU A 137 -12.04 -0.59 9.19
C LEU A 137 -11.61 0.35 10.31
N GLN A 138 -10.41 0.91 10.26
CA GLN A 138 -9.96 1.94 11.21
C GLN A 138 -10.82 3.21 11.11
N ILE A 139 -11.21 3.63 9.91
CA ILE A 139 -12.08 4.79 9.68
C ILE A 139 -13.47 4.56 10.28
N ILE A 140 -14.03 3.36 10.11
CA ILE A 140 -15.31 2.98 10.77
C ILE A 140 -15.15 2.99 12.29
N ASP A 141 -14.06 2.43 12.82
CA ASP A 141 -13.77 2.39 14.26
C ASP A 141 -13.57 3.81 14.85
N ALA A 142 -13.03 4.74 14.04
CA ALA A 142 -12.92 6.16 14.41
C ALA A 142 -14.26 6.92 14.44
N GLY A 143 -15.36 6.28 14.04
CA GLY A 143 -16.72 6.79 14.18
C GLY A 143 -17.41 7.28 12.91
N VAL A 144 -16.85 7.00 11.75
CA VAL A 144 -17.51 7.25 10.46
C VAL A 144 -18.55 6.15 10.20
N ASP A 145 -19.80 6.52 10.01
CA ASP A 145 -20.87 5.61 9.58
C ASP A 145 -20.92 5.57 8.04
N ALA A 146 -20.37 4.53 7.45
CA ALA A 146 -20.38 4.32 6.01
C ALA A 146 -20.47 2.83 5.65
N THR A 147 -21.17 2.54 4.56
CA THR A 147 -21.21 1.21 3.96
C THR A 147 -19.93 0.97 3.17
N LEU A 148 -19.23 -0.11 3.45
CA LEU A 148 -18.02 -0.49 2.72
C LEU A 148 -18.38 -1.12 1.37
N VAL A 149 -17.72 -0.65 0.30
CA VAL A 149 -17.91 -1.11 -1.08
C VAL A 149 -16.56 -1.58 -1.62
N ASP A 150 -16.44 -2.86 -1.95
CA ASP A 150 -15.27 -3.37 -2.64
C ASP A 150 -15.29 -2.90 -4.10
N ALA A 151 -14.51 -1.87 -4.38
CA ALA A 151 -14.43 -1.24 -5.69
C ALA A 151 -13.12 -1.57 -6.44
N GLY A 152 -12.30 -2.49 -5.89
CA GLY A 152 -11.08 -2.91 -6.54
C GLY A 152 -9.90 -1.95 -6.42
N GLY A 153 -9.12 -1.81 -7.49
CA GLY A 153 -7.85 -1.08 -7.52
C GLY A 153 -7.96 0.44 -7.39
N SER A 154 -6.80 1.10 -7.40
CA SER A 154 -6.71 2.57 -7.24
C SER A 154 -7.53 3.32 -8.29
N SER A 155 -7.40 2.94 -9.56
CA SER A 155 -8.11 3.59 -10.68
C SER A 155 -9.62 3.38 -10.60
N ASP A 156 -10.06 2.19 -10.16
CA ASP A 156 -11.49 1.88 -10.03
C ASP A 156 -12.14 2.72 -8.92
N ARG A 157 -11.44 2.89 -7.78
CA ARG A 157 -11.92 3.75 -6.69
C ARG A 157 -12.01 5.20 -7.11
N ILE A 158 -11.00 5.72 -7.84
CA ILE A 158 -11.03 7.08 -8.40
C ILE A 158 -12.24 7.25 -9.33
N ALA A 159 -12.44 6.31 -10.25
CA ALA A 159 -13.58 6.36 -11.16
C ALA A 159 -14.92 6.30 -10.42
N ALA A 160 -15.01 5.48 -9.37
CA ALA A 160 -16.23 5.37 -8.55
C ALA A 160 -16.55 6.69 -7.81
N LEU A 161 -15.53 7.39 -7.29
CA LEU A 161 -15.73 8.69 -6.61
C LEU A 161 -16.11 9.78 -7.62
N LEU A 162 -15.43 9.86 -8.76
CA LEU A 162 -15.76 10.81 -9.85
C LEU A 162 -17.17 10.59 -10.37
N GLY A 163 -17.59 9.33 -10.50
CA GLY A 163 -18.92 8.96 -10.97
C GLY A 163 -20.03 9.10 -9.92
N GLY A 164 -19.72 9.47 -8.68
CA GLY A 164 -20.71 9.57 -7.60
C GLY A 164 -21.28 8.22 -7.15
N HIS A 165 -20.59 7.13 -7.43
CA HIS A 165 -21.00 5.78 -7.01
C HIS A 165 -20.62 5.48 -5.56
N VAL A 166 -19.60 6.17 -5.06
CA VAL A 166 -19.17 6.18 -3.66
C VAL A 166 -18.88 7.62 -3.22
N ASP A 167 -18.83 7.84 -1.90
CA ASP A 167 -18.65 9.17 -1.29
C ASP A 167 -17.23 9.37 -0.74
N ILE A 168 -16.57 8.26 -0.39
CA ILE A 168 -15.26 8.24 0.27
C ILE A 168 -14.37 7.22 -0.45
N ILE A 169 -13.12 7.61 -0.70
CA ILE A 169 -12.08 6.69 -1.16
C ILE A 169 -10.82 6.83 -0.31
N ILE A 170 -10.00 5.79 -0.35
CA ILE A 170 -8.68 5.72 0.29
C ILE A 170 -7.70 5.39 -0.82
N ASN A 171 -6.81 6.31 -1.15
CA ASN A 171 -5.85 6.13 -2.24
C ASN A 171 -4.48 6.69 -1.86
N SER A 172 -3.41 6.19 -2.49
CA SER A 172 -2.09 6.81 -2.39
C SER A 172 -2.15 8.27 -2.86
N PHE A 173 -1.48 9.17 -2.14
CA PHE A 173 -1.53 10.61 -2.44
C PHE A 173 -1.15 10.90 -3.90
N GLY A 174 -0.08 10.27 -4.40
CA GLY A 174 0.37 10.48 -5.78
C GLY A 174 -0.68 10.13 -6.84
N SER A 175 -1.55 9.16 -6.57
CA SER A 175 -2.60 8.76 -7.52
C SER A 175 -3.78 9.73 -7.60
N VAL A 176 -3.96 10.60 -6.61
CA VAL A 176 -5.09 11.54 -6.52
C VAL A 176 -4.66 13.02 -6.47
N LYS A 177 -3.37 13.33 -6.47
CA LYS A 177 -2.85 14.70 -6.34
C LYS A 177 -3.45 15.68 -7.34
N ASP A 178 -3.64 15.26 -8.58
CA ASP A 178 -4.18 16.12 -9.63
C ASP A 178 -5.66 16.46 -9.38
N TYR A 179 -6.44 15.51 -8.85
CA TYR A 179 -7.84 15.72 -8.45
C TYR A 179 -7.98 16.60 -7.21
N LEU A 180 -7.00 16.53 -6.29
CA LEU A 180 -6.93 17.44 -5.15
C LEU A 180 -6.58 18.86 -5.60
N GLN A 181 -5.64 19.00 -6.54
CA GLN A 181 -5.24 20.31 -7.09
C GLN A 181 -6.35 20.94 -7.93
N SER A 182 -7.09 20.15 -8.71
CA SER A 182 -8.25 20.66 -9.48
C SER A 182 -9.46 21.00 -8.61
N GLY A 183 -9.47 20.50 -7.36
CA GLY A 183 -10.58 20.65 -6.43
C GLY A 183 -11.76 19.72 -6.71
N ASP A 184 -11.57 18.67 -7.53
CA ASP A 184 -12.61 17.65 -7.74
C ASP A 184 -12.76 16.73 -6.53
N PHE A 185 -11.65 16.53 -5.81
CA PHE A 185 -11.64 15.82 -4.53
C PHE A 185 -11.22 16.74 -3.39
N VAL A 186 -11.72 16.45 -2.20
CA VAL A 186 -11.29 17.05 -0.93
C VAL A 186 -10.53 16.01 -0.12
N GLY A 187 -9.26 16.28 0.19
CA GLY A 187 -8.44 15.43 1.05
C GLY A 187 -8.65 15.76 2.51
N LEU A 188 -8.95 14.76 3.34
CA LEU A 188 -9.29 14.94 4.75
C LEU A 188 -8.13 14.62 5.70
N GLY A 189 -7.14 13.87 5.25
CA GLY A 189 -5.96 13.53 6.04
C GLY A 189 -5.25 12.28 5.53
N LEU A 190 -3.97 12.18 5.88
CA LEU A 190 -3.09 11.07 5.54
C LEU A 190 -3.20 9.95 6.58
N THR A 191 -3.00 8.71 6.13
CA THR A 191 -3.01 7.51 6.99
C THR A 191 -1.61 7.00 7.32
N GLY A 192 -0.58 7.75 6.94
CA GLY A 192 0.83 7.47 7.26
C GLY A 192 1.30 8.27 8.48
N ASP A 193 2.38 7.80 9.09
CA ASP A 193 3.01 8.51 10.20
C ASP A 193 4.01 9.59 9.74
N ARG A 194 4.32 9.64 8.44
CA ARG A 194 5.47 10.39 7.93
C ARG A 194 5.23 11.07 6.60
N ASP A 195 6.13 12.03 6.37
CA ASP A 195 6.39 12.88 5.23
C ASP A 195 5.48 14.09 5.07
N ALA A 196 5.12 14.71 6.21
CA ALA A 196 4.61 16.08 6.22
C ALA A 196 5.54 17.05 5.43
N GLU A 197 6.83 16.74 5.28
CA GLU A 197 7.75 17.52 4.46
C GLU A 197 7.45 17.42 2.95
N ASN A 198 7.06 16.25 2.47
CA ASN A 198 6.73 16.04 1.06
C ASN A 198 5.28 16.42 0.72
N ILE A 199 4.39 16.40 1.72
CA ILE A 199 2.95 16.68 1.59
C ILE A 199 2.53 17.68 2.68
N PRO A 200 3.05 18.93 2.65
CA PRO A 200 2.88 19.89 3.74
C PRO A 200 1.43 20.36 3.93
N ASP A 201 0.59 20.25 2.90
CA ASP A 201 -0.78 20.75 2.92
C ASP A 201 -1.76 19.80 3.65
N TYR A 202 -1.33 18.58 3.96
CA TYR A 202 -2.18 17.57 4.60
C TYR A 202 -1.52 16.98 5.84
N LYS A 203 -2.21 17.10 6.97
CA LYS A 203 -1.83 16.42 8.23
C LYS A 203 -2.24 14.95 8.19
N SER A 204 -1.51 14.12 8.93
CA SER A 204 -1.96 12.76 9.20
C SER A 204 -3.23 12.78 10.07
N LEU A 205 -4.03 11.73 9.98
CA LEU A 205 -5.20 11.57 10.85
C LEU A 205 -4.79 11.43 12.32
N LYS A 206 -3.63 10.83 12.60
CA LYS A 206 -3.05 10.79 13.95
C LYS A 206 -2.72 12.18 14.49
N GLU A 207 -2.12 13.07 13.68
CA GLU A 207 -1.88 14.47 14.09
C GLU A 207 -3.17 15.24 14.32
N GLN A 208 -4.27 14.83 13.69
CA GLN A 208 -5.60 15.38 13.91
C GLN A 208 -6.32 14.76 15.13
N GLY A 209 -5.71 13.77 15.81
CA GLY A 209 -6.26 13.11 17.00
C GLY A 209 -7.08 11.84 16.73
N PHE A 210 -7.03 11.30 15.51
CA PHE A 210 -7.76 10.09 15.15
C PHE A 210 -6.80 8.89 15.03
N ASP A 211 -7.15 7.76 15.62
CA ASP A 211 -6.35 6.52 15.57
C ASP A 211 -6.58 5.78 14.25
N VAL A 212 -6.21 6.44 13.15
CA VAL A 212 -6.27 5.90 11.80
C VAL A 212 -4.88 6.03 11.18
N ALA A 213 -4.15 4.91 11.15
CA ALA A 213 -2.87 4.81 10.48
C ALA A 213 -2.56 3.36 10.13
N PHE A 214 -2.09 3.15 8.92
CA PHE A 214 -1.54 1.87 8.49
C PHE A 214 -0.42 2.12 7.48
N PRO A 215 0.85 1.93 7.87
CA PRO A 215 1.98 2.18 7.00
C PRO A 215 1.98 1.20 5.83
N THR A 216 2.19 1.72 4.63
CA THR A 216 2.32 0.91 3.42
C THR A 216 3.80 0.78 3.08
N TYR A 217 4.41 -0.31 3.55
CA TYR A 217 5.75 -0.72 3.16
C TYR A 217 5.70 -1.54 1.87
N PHE A 218 6.72 -1.38 1.03
CA PHE A 218 6.96 -2.25 -0.12
C PHE A 218 8.19 -3.09 0.16
N PHE A 219 8.10 -4.39 -0.06
CA PHE A 219 9.17 -5.33 0.28
C PHE A 219 9.43 -6.33 -0.84
N ILE A 220 10.65 -6.86 -0.84
CA ILE A 220 11.07 -7.94 -1.74
C ILE A 220 11.33 -9.19 -0.89
N ALA A 221 10.80 -10.33 -1.33
CA ALA A 221 11.02 -11.62 -0.69
C ALA A 221 11.05 -12.75 -1.73
N PHE A 222 11.84 -13.77 -1.47
CA PHE A 222 12.00 -14.93 -2.35
C PHE A 222 11.24 -16.13 -1.79
N PRO A 223 10.84 -17.11 -2.62
CA PRO A 223 10.28 -18.37 -2.13
C PRO A 223 11.17 -19.02 -1.08
N LYS A 224 10.56 -19.66 -0.10
CA LYS A 224 11.27 -20.37 0.95
C LYS A 224 12.26 -21.41 0.40
N GLY A 225 13.44 -21.45 0.99
CA GLY A 225 14.52 -22.34 0.56
C GLY A 225 15.36 -21.79 -0.60
N THR A 226 15.14 -20.57 -1.04
CA THR A 226 16.07 -19.86 -1.92
C THR A 226 17.41 -19.68 -1.20
N ASP A 227 18.53 -19.86 -1.91
CA ASP A 227 19.87 -19.61 -1.36
C ASP A 227 19.90 -18.26 -0.60
N PRO A 228 20.17 -18.24 0.71
CA PRO A 228 20.08 -17.04 1.54
C PRO A 228 21.03 -15.91 1.12
N GLU A 229 22.05 -16.20 0.32
CA GLU A 229 22.94 -15.16 -0.20
C GLU A 229 22.27 -14.29 -1.27
N LEU A 230 21.28 -14.81 -1.98
CA LEU A 230 20.58 -14.06 -3.01
C LEU A 230 19.66 -12.97 -2.44
N PRO A 231 18.75 -13.22 -1.48
CA PRO A 231 18.00 -12.17 -0.80
C PRO A 231 18.91 -11.08 -0.20
N LYS A 232 20.04 -11.48 0.42
CA LYS A 232 21.01 -10.52 0.94
C LYS A 232 21.70 -9.70 -0.14
N LYS A 233 22.01 -10.30 -1.30
CA LYS A 233 22.60 -9.58 -2.44
C LYS A 233 21.63 -8.54 -2.98
N VAL A 234 20.35 -8.91 -3.17
CA VAL A 234 19.31 -7.97 -3.61
C VAL A 234 19.09 -6.86 -2.57
N SER A 235 19.09 -7.21 -1.28
CA SER A 235 18.98 -6.25 -0.18
C SER A 235 20.10 -5.22 -0.19
N ARG A 236 21.37 -5.66 -0.38
CA ARG A 236 22.53 -4.75 -0.49
C ARG A 236 22.44 -3.84 -1.71
N ALA A 237 22.00 -4.38 -2.86
CA ALA A 237 21.80 -3.60 -4.07
C ALA A 237 20.71 -2.53 -3.88
N MET A 238 19.56 -2.89 -3.32
CA MET A 238 18.49 -1.95 -2.99
C MET A 238 18.97 -0.88 -2.01
N LYS A 239 19.73 -1.27 -0.98
CA LYS A 239 20.31 -0.31 -0.03
C LYS A 239 21.17 0.73 -0.76
N ASN A 240 22.07 0.28 -1.64
CA ASN A 240 22.94 1.20 -2.38
C ASN A 240 22.14 2.14 -3.28
N ILE A 241 21.11 1.63 -3.98
CA ILE A 241 20.21 2.44 -4.81
C ILE A 241 19.53 3.51 -3.95
N ILE A 242 18.91 3.11 -2.84
CA ILE A 242 18.11 3.99 -1.98
C ILE A 242 18.97 5.08 -1.33
N GLU A 243 20.19 4.74 -0.89
CA GLU A 243 21.06 5.67 -0.19
C GLU A 243 21.86 6.59 -1.13
N ASN A 244 22.13 6.19 -2.36
CA ASN A 244 23.11 6.87 -3.22
C ASN A 244 22.58 7.27 -4.61
N ASN A 245 21.43 6.76 -5.06
CA ASN A 245 20.93 7.07 -6.40
C ASN A 245 19.95 8.25 -6.37
N GLN A 246 20.43 9.43 -6.79
CA GLN A 246 19.61 10.66 -6.81
C GLN A 246 18.47 10.62 -7.85
N GLU A 247 18.64 9.90 -8.96
CA GLU A 247 17.59 9.75 -9.97
C GLU A 247 16.42 8.91 -9.41
N TYR A 248 16.74 7.84 -8.68
CA TYR A 248 15.73 7.05 -7.97
C TYR A 248 14.97 7.91 -6.95
N ALA A 249 15.71 8.66 -6.10
CA ALA A 249 15.11 9.52 -5.08
C ALA A 249 14.19 10.58 -5.69
N ALA A 250 14.60 11.21 -6.81
CA ALA A 250 13.78 12.18 -7.53
C ALA A 250 12.52 11.51 -8.13
N ALA A 251 12.66 10.36 -8.78
CA ALA A 251 11.55 9.68 -9.43
C ALA A 251 10.43 9.29 -8.44
N ILE A 252 10.78 8.72 -7.29
CA ILE A 252 9.78 8.33 -6.28
C ILE A 252 9.12 9.54 -5.62
N LYS A 253 9.88 10.64 -5.43
CA LYS A 253 9.37 11.88 -4.87
C LYS A 253 8.40 12.56 -5.84
N ASP A 254 8.77 12.72 -7.10
CA ASP A 254 7.98 13.43 -8.09
C ASP A 254 6.66 12.71 -8.40
N ALA A 255 6.68 11.37 -8.44
CA ALA A 255 5.50 10.59 -8.77
C ALA A 255 4.56 10.39 -7.56
N TYR A 256 5.09 9.98 -6.41
CA TYR A 256 4.29 9.55 -5.26
C TYR A 256 4.63 10.25 -3.94
N MET A 257 5.43 11.32 -3.96
CA MET A 257 5.88 12.06 -2.77
C MET A 257 6.62 11.16 -1.75
N GLN A 258 7.20 10.07 -2.20
CA GLN A 258 7.92 9.13 -1.35
C GLN A 258 9.31 9.65 -1.02
N SER A 259 9.78 9.34 0.20
CA SER A 259 11.19 9.49 0.59
C SER A 259 11.91 8.15 0.46
N PRO A 260 13.21 8.16 0.11
CA PRO A 260 14.01 6.94 0.10
C PRO A 260 13.96 6.23 1.46
N THR A 261 13.45 4.99 1.48
CA THR A 261 13.27 4.20 2.70
C THR A 261 13.81 2.80 2.50
N TYR A 262 14.68 2.36 3.42
CA TYR A 262 15.26 1.04 3.42
C TYR A 262 15.27 0.44 4.82
N TYR A 263 14.88 -0.83 4.90
CA TYR A 263 15.11 -1.70 6.07
C TYR A 263 15.62 -3.04 5.57
N ASP A 264 16.67 -3.56 6.21
CA ASP A 264 17.20 -4.91 5.91
C ASP A 264 16.18 -6.01 6.19
N GLY A 265 16.53 -7.24 5.83
CA GLY A 265 15.62 -8.38 5.91
C GLY A 265 15.03 -8.62 7.29
N GLU A 266 15.83 -8.49 8.35
CA GLU A 266 15.38 -8.71 9.72
C GLU A 266 14.46 -7.58 10.21
N LYS A 267 14.93 -6.33 10.10
CA LYS A 267 14.16 -5.16 10.51
C LYS A 267 12.91 -4.97 9.66
N GLY A 268 13.00 -5.24 8.35
CA GLY A 268 11.86 -5.13 7.45
C GLY A 268 10.77 -6.13 7.79
N LYS A 269 11.13 -7.38 8.03
CA LYS A 269 10.17 -8.41 8.47
C LYS A 269 9.55 -8.05 9.82
N GLN A 270 10.35 -7.55 10.77
CA GLN A 270 9.84 -7.08 12.06
C GLN A 270 8.83 -5.95 11.90
N LYS A 271 9.09 -4.95 11.05
CA LYS A 271 8.14 -3.85 10.81
C LYS A 271 6.79 -4.32 10.25
N LEU A 272 6.80 -5.29 9.34
CA LEU A 272 5.55 -5.89 8.86
C LEU A 272 4.79 -6.64 9.95
N LEU A 273 5.51 -7.34 10.84
CA LEU A 273 4.90 -8.01 11.98
C LEU A 273 4.34 -7.01 13.01
N GLU A 274 5.01 -5.88 13.24
CA GLU A 274 4.47 -4.78 14.06
C GLU A 274 3.17 -4.24 13.46
N SER A 275 3.14 -3.98 12.14
CA SER A 275 1.91 -3.56 11.44
C SER A 275 0.78 -4.60 11.56
N ARG A 276 1.13 -5.90 11.62
CA ARG A 276 0.16 -6.98 11.84
C ARG A 276 -0.52 -6.86 13.21
N GLU A 277 0.27 -6.60 14.27
CA GLU A 277 -0.27 -6.44 15.62
C GLU A 277 -1.24 -5.24 15.72
N GLU A 278 -1.01 -4.17 14.97
CA GLU A 278 -1.90 -3.00 14.95
C GLU A 278 -3.30 -3.32 14.39
N ILE A 279 -3.39 -4.24 13.42
CA ILE A 279 -4.65 -4.55 12.72
C ILE A 279 -5.24 -5.92 13.06
N ILE A 280 -4.56 -6.74 13.87
CA ILE A 280 -5.03 -8.10 14.23
C ILE A 280 -6.41 -8.08 14.89
N LYS A 281 -6.77 -7.00 15.60
CA LYS A 281 -8.07 -6.80 16.21
C LYS A 281 -9.23 -6.82 15.19
N TYR A 282 -8.93 -6.55 13.92
CA TYR A 282 -9.93 -6.54 12.84
C TYR A 282 -10.09 -7.88 12.12
N THR A 283 -9.41 -8.97 12.56
CA THR A 283 -9.44 -10.27 11.87
C THR A 283 -10.87 -10.76 11.59
N SER A 284 -11.77 -10.66 12.56
CA SER A 284 -13.17 -11.07 12.37
C SER A 284 -13.89 -10.19 11.34
N ALA A 285 -13.60 -8.89 11.31
CA ALA A 285 -14.19 -7.96 10.36
C ALA A 285 -13.67 -8.19 8.93
N PHE A 286 -12.37 -8.53 8.78
CA PHE A 286 -11.80 -8.91 7.47
C PHE A 286 -12.45 -10.16 6.88
N GLN A 287 -12.90 -11.10 7.71
CA GLN A 287 -13.49 -12.38 7.31
C GLN A 287 -15.01 -12.33 7.19
N SER A 288 -15.67 -11.26 7.65
CA SER A 288 -17.11 -11.08 7.47
C SER A 288 -17.40 -10.68 6.02
N LYS A 289 -18.25 -11.49 5.37
CA LYS A 289 -18.73 -11.23 4.00
C LYS A 289 -19.93 -10.31 3.99
#